data_8c0eaa95dfd4ed63fdc8afe85a8deebe
#
_entry.id   8c0eaa95dfd4ed63fdc8afe85a8deebe
#
_cell.length_a   1.000
_cell.length_b   1.000
_cell.length_c   1.000
_cell.angle_alpha   90.00
_cell.angle_beta   90.00
_cell.angle_gamma   90.00
#
_symmetry.space_group_name_H-M   'P 1'
#
loop_
_entity.id
_entity.type
_entity.pdbx_description
1 polymer ?
#
loop_
_entity_poly.entity_id
_entity_poly.type
_entity_poly.pdbx_seq_one_letter_code
_entity_poly.pdbx_strand_id
1 'polypeptide(L)'
;MNPLVSTIIPSYKRPASFVKRAIDSALNQTYPNIEIVVVDDNPPGSPAREELGALLETYKDDPRVRAVINAENMGGSEARNEGVKAAKGEYLAFLDDDDEFLPNKIEAQLKLMLDNDLEMTFSDYMLVDDSGRVMDYRDFPDIPGFDRESLFKYHMLRHMTATTTFMYRAEALKRIGGFQRAATGQEFYLMMRTIEHGLRIGYLPGQYSTAHYHDQGRISSGPGKVKGENALYEYKKSFFHRLTPKERRFVRFRHYAVLTMVHLRDRKPLPLLCSASMMCLTSPGDVLREGIRFLKGRVAHKT
;
A
#
# COMPACT_ATOMS: atom_id res chain seq x y z
N MET A 1 -4.09 -26.48 11.97
CA MET A 1 -2.69 -26.25 11.51
C MET A 1 -2.37 -24.78 11.72
N ASN A 2 -1.13 -24.45 12.12
CA ASN A 2 -0.66 -23.06 12.24
C ASN A 2 0.25 -22.78 11.05
N PRO A 3 -0.26 -22.32 9.89
CA PRO A 3 0.55 -22.08 8.71
C PRO A 3 1.57 -20.97 8.95
N LEU A 4 2.75 -21.05 8.34
CA LEU A 4 3.77 -20.01 8.45
C LEU A 4 3.34 -18.75 7.68
N VAL A 5 3.47 -17.60 8.32
CA VAL A 5 3.23 -16.29 7.69
C VAL A 5 4.54 -15.54 7.56
N SER A 6 4.91 -15.15 6.34
CA SER A 6 6.08 -14.33 6.07
C SER A 6 5.69 -12.85 5.95
N THR A 7 6.32 -11.99 6.76
CA THR A 7 6.22 -10.53 6.60
C THR A 7 7.41 -10.04 5.78
N ILE A 8 7.16 -9.38 4.66
CA ILE A 8 8.17 -8.86 3.74
C ILE A 8 8.32 -7.36 3.97
N ILE A 9 9.56 -6.92 4.28
CA ILE A 9 9.93 -5.53 4.60
C ILE A 9 11.03 -5.09 3.63
N PRO A 10 10.69 -4.42 2.50
CA PRO A 10 11.70 -3.83 1.62
C PRO A 10 12.23 -2.54 2.23
N SER A 11 13.55 -2.33 2.21
CA SER A 11 14.18 -1.12 2.74
C SER A 11 15.14 -0.46 1.74
N TYR A 12 14.98 0.85 1.59
CA TYR A 12 15.82 1.68 0.73
C TYR A 12 16.00 3.09 1.30
N LYS A 13 17.24 3.47 1.62
CA LYS A 13 17.61 4.79 2.16
C LYS A 13 16.79 5.22 3.37
N ARG A 14 16.47 4.27 4.24
CA ARG A 14 15.67 4.51 5.43
C ARG A 14 16.57 4.52 6.67
N PRO A 15 16.37 5.44 7.63
CA PRO A 15 17.04 5.39 8.92
C PRO A 15 16.80 4.04 9.62
N ALA A 16 17.85 3.46 10.18
CA ALA A 16 17.78 2.14 10.82
C ALA A 16 16.73 2.08 11.96
N SER A 17 16.46 3.19 12.64
CA SER A 17 15.44 3.26 13.69
C SER A 17 14.01 2.97 13.18
N PHE A 18 13.70 3.38 11.95
CA PHE A 18 12.38 3.10 11.35
C PHE A 18 12.27 1.64 10.97
N VAL A 19 13.30 1.10 10.31
CA VAL A 19 13.35 -0.32 9.95
C VAL A 19 13.28 -1.21 11.19
N LYS A 20 13.97 -0.81 12.27
CA LYS A 20 13.89 -1.49 13.57
C LYS A 20 12.45 -1.54 14.09
N ARG A 21 11.75 -0.41 14.08
CA ARG A 21 10.34 -0.33 14.50
C ARG A 21 9.45 -1.26 13.68
N ALA A 22 9.63 -1.28 12.36
CA ALA A 22 8.87 -2.18 11.47
C ALA A 22 9.16 -3.66 11.81
N ILE A 23 10.42 -4.06 11.97
CA ILE A 23 10.82 -5.42 12.34
C ILE A 23 10.23 -5.80 13.71
N ASP A 24 10.39 -4.95 14.72
CA ASP A 24 9.90 -5.20 16.07
C ASP A 24 8.37 -5.35 16.08
N SER A 25 7.64 -4.53 15.33
CA SER A 25 6.18 -4.63 15.24
C SER A 25 5.73 -5.95 14.59
N ALA A 26 6.49 -6.45 13.62
CA ALA A 26 6.24 -7.74 12.99
C ALA A 26 6.63 -8.93 13.91
N LEU A 27 7.67 -8.81 14.72
CA LEU A 27 8.07 -9.82 15.70
C LEU A 27 7.10 -9.92 16.88
N ASN A 28 6.45 -8.81 17.25
CA ASN A 28 5.53 -8.72 18.39
C ASN A 28 4.08 -9.08 18.04
N GLN A 29 3.85 -9.85 16.98
CA GLN A 29 2.51 -10.32 16.63
C GLN A 29 2.01 -11.39 17.62
N THR A 30 0.69 -11.40 17.88
CA THR A 30 0.05 -12.42 18.70
C THR A 30 0.09 -13.81 18.07
N TYR A 31 0.19 -13.87 16.75
CA TYR A 31 0.35 -15.12 16.01
C TYR A 31 1.82 -15.57 16.02
N PRO A 32 2.14 -16.78 16.53
CA PRO A 32 3.53 -17.14 16.83
C PRO A 32 4.32 -17.69 15.64
N ASN A 33 3.66 -18.29 14.62
CA ASN A 33 4.35 -18.95 13.51
C ASN A 33 4.62 -17.98 12.36
N ILE A 34 5.62 -17.11 12.54
CA ILE A 34 5.98 -16.02 11.64
C ILE A 34 7.45 -16.07 11.23
N GLU A 35 7.75 -15.54 10.06
CA GLU A 35 9.10 -15.12 9.66
C GLU A 35 9.07 -13.68 9.12
N ILE A 36 10.16 -12.97 9.28
CA ILE A 36 10.37 -11.61 8.76
C ILE A 36 11.47 -11.67 7.71
N VAL A 37 11.16 -11.25 6.49
CA VAL A 37 12.09 -11.17 5.37
C VAL A 37 12.38 -9.71 5.08
N VAL A 38 13.52 -9.21 5.55
CA VAL A 38 13.98 -7.85 5.28
C VAL A 38 14.74 -7.84 3.96
N VAL A 39 14.30 -7.03 3.02
CA VAL A 39 14.97 -6.91 1.71
C VAL A 39 15.75 -5.62 1.65
N ASP A 40 17.06 -5.72 1.68
CA ASP A 40 17.98 -4.59 1.53
C ASP A 40 18.16 -4.23 0.05
N ASP A 41 17.49 -3.16 -0.37
CA ASP A 41 17.53 -2.63 -1.74
C ASP A 41 18.50 -1.41 -1.87
N ASN A 42 19.36 -1.20 -0.86
CA ASN A 42 20.34 -0.13 -0.89
C ASN A 42 21.53 -0.48 -1.82
N PRO A 43 22.15 0.54 -2.46
CA PRO A 43 23.36 0.31 -3.25
C PRO A 43 24.52 -0.23 -2.40
N PRO A 44 25.37 -1.11 -2.94
CA PRO A 44 26.60 -1.55 -2.27
C PRO A 44 27.47 -0.37 -1.81
N GLY A 45 28.02 -0.47 -0.59
CA GLY A 45 28.90 0.57 -0.01
C GLY A 45 28.20 1.88 0.35
N SER A 46 26.87 1.94 0.31
CA SER A 46 26.13 3.12 0.78
C SER A 46 26.00 3.12 2.30
N PRO A 47 26.03 4.31 2.97
CA PRO A 47 25.82 4.40 4.41
C PRO A 47 24.54 3.72 4.88
N ALA A 48 23.45 3.82 4.11
CA ALA A 48 22.18 3.17 4.45
C ALA A 48 22.28 1.63 4.45
N ARG A 49 23.12 1.03 3.57
CA ARG A 49 23.39 -0.42 3.60
C ARG A 49 24.18 -0.82 4.83
N GLU A 50 25.18 -0.03 5.19
CA GLU A 50 26.00 -0.27 6.38
C GLU A 50 25.17 -0.17 7.66
N GLU A 51 24.33 0.87 7.78
CA GLU A 51 23.41 1.04 8.91
C GLU A 51 22.38 -0.09 9.01
N LEU A 52 21.81 -0.49 7.88
CA LEU A 52 20.85 -1.62 7.85
C LEU A 52 21.54 -2.94 8.20
N GLY A 53 22.75 -3.17 7.69
CA GLY A 53 23.57 -4.35 8.01
C GLY A 53 23.87 -4.43 9.51
N ALA A 54 24.29 -3.31 10.12
CA ALA A 54 24.54 -3.23 11.56
C ALA A 54 23.24 -3.50 12.38
N LEU A 55 22.10 -2.99 11.94
CA LEU A 55 20.82 -3.28 12.55
C LEU A 55 20.50 -4.77 12.46
N LEU A 56 20.62 -5.38 11.27
CA LEU A 56 20.27 -6.80 11.06
C LEU A 56 21.17 -7.74 11.86
N GLU A 57 22.42 -7.35 12.12
CA GLU A 57 23.33 -8.11 13.00
C GLU A 57 22.77 -8.22 14.44
N THR A 58 21.96 -7.25 14.89
CA THR A 58 21.31 -7.34 16.22
C THR A 58 20.20 -8.40 16.27
N TYR A 59 19.72 -8.88 15.14
CA TYR A 59 18.70 -9.95 15.03
C TYR A 59 19.29 -11.30 14.58
N LYS A 60 20.59 -11.45 14.44
CA LYS A 60 21.24 -12.67 13.91
C LYS A 60 20.87 -13.96 14.66
N ASP A 61 20.59 -13.85 15.96
CA ASP A 61 20.24 -14.97 16.82
C ASP A 61 18.72 -15.25 16.86
N ASP A 62 17.89 -14.41 16.23
CA ASP A 62 16.46 -14.68 16.07
C ASP A 62 16.20 -15.42 14.74
N PRO A 63 15.87 -16.73 14.78
CA PRO A 63 15.69 -17.52 13.56
C PRO A 63 14.49 -17.07 12.71
N ARG A 64 13.65 -16.21 13.24
CA ARG A 64 12.49 -15.66 12.53
C ARG A 64 12.88 -14.51 11.59
N VAL A 65 14.03 -13.85 11.80
CA VAL A 65 14.48 -12.70 10.99
C VAL A 65 15.50 -13.16 9.97
N ARG A 66 15.29 -12.75 8.74
CA ARG A 66 16.17 -13.09 7.61
C ARG A 66 16.34 -11.93 6.66
N ALA A 67 17.57 -11.71 6.18
CA ALA A 67 17.88 -10.69 5.19
C ALA A 67 17.98 -11.28 3.78
N VAL A 68 17.53 -10.48 2.80
CA VAL A 68 17.80 -10.64 1.37
C VAL A 68 18.51 -9.37 0.91
N ILE A 69 19.70 -9.52 0.34
CA ILE A 69 20.54 -8.39 -0.06
C ILE A 69 20.55 -8.31 -1.58
N ASN A 70 19.97 -7.25 -2.14
CA ASN A 70 19.98 -7.02 -3.58
C ASN A 70 21.37 -6.49 -4.01
N ALA A 71 21.85 -6.93 -5.19
CA ALA A 71 23.12 -6.49 -5.73
C ALA A 71 23.12 -4.99 -6.11
N GLU A 72 21.94 -4.46 -6.45
CA GLU A 72 21.71 -3.06 -6.81
C GLU A 72 20.30 -2.63 -6.40
N ASN A 73 19.99 -1.33 -6.49
CA ASN A 73 18.62 -0.86 -6.26
C ASN A 73 17.69 -1.33 -7.39
N MET A 74 16.74 -2.17 -7.06
CA MET A 74 15.75 -2.72 -7.99
C MET A 74 14.42 -1.95 -7.96
N GLY A 75 14.20 -1.15 -6.92
CA GLY A 75 12.96 -0.42 -6.64
C GLY A 75 11.92 -1.27 -5.91
N GLY A 76 10.98 -0.59 -5.23
CA GLY A 76 10.09 -1.20 -4.25
C GLY A 76 9.23 -2.39 -4.73
N SER A 77 8.82 -2.42 -6.02
CA SER A 77 8.11 -3.57 -6.59
C SER A 77 8.98 -4.81 -6.65
N GLU A 78 10.18 -4.67 -7.23
CA GLU A 78 11.11 -5.79 -7.40
C GLU A 78 11.69 -6.24 -6.06
N ALA A 79 12.00 -5.29 -5.17
CA ALA A 79 12.44 -5.63 -3.82
C ALA A 79 11.39 -6.49 -3.09
N ARG A 80 10.09 -6.16 -3.19
CA ARG A 80 9.04 -7.01 -2.64
C ARG A 80 8.97 -8.37 -3.32
N ASN A 81 9.16 -8.44 -4.65
CA ASN A 81 9.19 -9.71 -5.37
C ASN A 81 10.37 -10.59 -4.93
N GLU A 82 11.57 -10.03 -4.69
CA GLU A 82 12.71 -10.77 -4.13
C GLU A 82 12.37 -11.31 -2.72
N GLY A 83 11.71 -10.50 -1.89
CA GLY A 83 11.16 -10.97 -0.61
C GLY A 83 10.17 -12.12 -0.77
N VAL A 84 9.23 -12.04 -1.74
CA VAL A 84 8.27 -13.11 -2.05
C VAL A 84 8.98 -14.40 -2.49
N LYS A 85 10.04 -14.30 -3.30
CA LYS A 85 10.83 -15.46 -3.73
C LYS A 85 11.54 -16.13 -2.56
N ALA A 86 12.04 -15.32 -1.63
CA ALA A 86 12.77 -15.77 -0.47
C ALA A 86 11.86 -16.30 0.66
N ALA A 87 10.62 -15.86 0.73
CA ALA A 87 9.65 -16.23 1.76
C ALA A 87 9.31 -17.73 1.72
N LYS A 88 9.21 -18.32 2.93
CA LYS A 88 8.86 -19.74 3.14
C LYS A 88 7.41 -19.92 3.57
N GLY A 89 6.74 -18.82 3.96
CA GLY A 89 5.37 -18.85 4.48
C GLY A 89 4.34 -19.23 3.42
N GLU A 90 3.31 -19.91 3.88
CA GLU A 90 2.11 -20.19 3.08
C GLU A 90 1.28 -18.92 2.85
N TYR A 91 1.45 -17.95 3.74
CA TYR A 91 0.83 -16.62 3.65
C TYR A 91 1.89 -15.53 3.69
N LEU A 92 1.64 -14.44 2.98
CA LEU A 92 2.55 -13.32 2.82
C LEU A 92 1.86 -12.04 3.25
N ALA A 93 2.47 -11.33 4.20
CA ALA A 93 2.10 -9.98 4.59
C ALA A 93 3.19 -9.01 4.13
N PHE A 94 2.83 -7.76 3.94
CA PHE A 94 3.76 -6.71 3.48
C PHE A 94 3.76 -5.57 4.49
N LEU A 95 4.93 -5.09 4.83
CA LEU A 95 5.12 -3.96 5.72
C LEU A 95 6.15 -3.02 5.12
N ASP A 96 5.81 -1.74 4.99
CA ASP A 96 6.78 -0.73 4.56
C ASP A 96 7.75 -0.43 5.71
N ASP A 97 8.98 -0.11 5.39
CA ASP A 97 10.10 0.02 6.36
C ASP A 97 9.97 1.22 7.32
N ASP A 98 8.93 2.03 7.15
CA ASP A 98 8.58 3.17 8.00
C ASP A 98 7.22 3.03 8.70
N ASP A 99 6.53 1.88 8.51
CA ASP A 99 5.21 1.60 9.07
C ASP A 99 5.29 0.58 10.23
N GLU A 100 4.14 0.32 10.85
CA GLU A 100 4.00 -0.64 11.95
C GLU A 100 2.77 -1.53 11.78
N PHE A 101 2.88 -2.81 12.16
CA PHE A 101 1.74 -3.65 12.40
C PHE A 101 1.21 -3.49 13.83
N LEU A 102 -0.11 -3.51 14.00
CA LEU A 102 -0.70 -3.71 15.32
C LEU A 102 -0.58 -5.20 15.73
N PRO A 103 -0.54 -5.51 17.04
CA PRO A 103 -0.18 -6.85 17.52
C PRO A 103 -1.04 -8.00 16.98
N ASN A 104 -2.31 -7.76 16.67
CA ASN A 104 -3.26 -8.78 16.24
C ASN A 104 -3.47 -8.86 14.70
N LYS A 105 -2.66 -8.14 13.92
CA LYS A 105 -2.87 -8.04 12.46
C LYS A 105 -2.78 -9.41 11.77
N ILE A 106 -1.69 -10.13 12.01
CA ILE A 106 -1.45 -11.42 11.35
C ILE A 106 -2.55 -12.42 11.74
N GLU A 107 -2.85 -12.53 13.03
CA GLU A 107 -3.86 -13.46 13.54
C GLU A 107 -5.25 -13.18 12.96
N ALA A 108 -5.68 -11.91 12.98
CA ALA A 108 -7.01 -11.51 12.51
C ALA A 108 -7.20 -11.73 11.00
N GLN A 109 -6.21 -11.33 10.17
CA GLN A 109 -6.29 -11.54 8.72
C GLN A 109 -6.18 -13.01 8.36
N LEU A 110 -5.27 -13.78 8.99
CA LEU A 110 -5.12 -15.20 8.74
C LEU A 110 -6.40 -15.97 9.11
N LYS A 111 -7.00 -15.64 10.26
CA LYS A 111 -8.29 -16.22 10.66
C LYS A 111 -9.36 -15.98 9.61
N LEU A 112 -9.52 -14.74 9.15
CA LEU A 112 -10.49 -14.40 8.09
C LEU A 112 -10.22 -15.21 6.82
N MET A 113 -8.95 -15.36 6.42
CA MET A 113 -8.57 -16.12 5.23
C MET A 113 -8.88 -17.61 5.35
N LEU A 114 -8.63 -18.20 6.49
CA LEU A 114 -8.87 -19.63 6.74
C LEU A 114 -10.36 -19.93 6.85
N ASP A 115 -11.11 -19.13 7.59
CA ASP A 115 -12.54 -19.33 7.82
C ASP A 115 -13.37 -19.23 6.53
N ASN A 116 -12.89 -18.47 5.54
CA ASN A 116 -13.62 -18.18 4.30
C ASN A 116 -12.89 -18.66 3.03
N ASP A 117 -11.85 -19.46 3.16
CA ASP A 117 -11.01 -19.94 2.04
C ASP A 117 -10.56 -18.83 1.08
N LEU A 118 -10.12 -17.69 1.64
CA LEU A 118 -9.69 -16.54 0.87
C LEU A 118 -8.25 -16.68 0.38
N GLU A 119 -7.95 -16.02 -0.73
CA GLU A 119 -6.62 -15.97 -1.33
C GLU A 119 -5.93 -14.64 -1.09
N MET A 120 -6.70 -13.61 -0.74
CA MET A 120 -6.20 -12.29 -0.39
C MET A 120 -7.15 -11.61 0.59
N THR A 121 -6.57 -10.87 1.54
CA THR A 121 -7.33 -9.94 2.41
C THR A 121 -6.66 -8.59 2.47
N PHE A 122 -7.47 -7.55 2.75
CA PHE A 122 -7.00 -6.22 3.09
C PHE A 122 -7.84 -5.66 4.24
N SER A 123 -7.28 -4.64 4.92
CA SER A 123 -7.93 -3.96 6.05
C SER A 123 -8.00 -2.45 5.82
N ASP A 124 -8.51 -1.72 6.82
CA ASP A 124 -8.46 -0.26 6.81
C ASP A 124 -7.01 0.23 6.83
N TYR A 125 -6.83 1.44 6.32
CA TYR A 125 -5.55 2.15 6.32
C TYR A 125 -5.62 3.36 7.23
N MET A 126 -4.62 3.53 8.09
CA MET A 126 -4.46 4.70 8.94
C MET A 126 -3.07 5.31 8.76
N LEU A 127 -3.03 6.63 8.57
CA LEU A 127 -1.82 7.42 8.51
C LEU A 127 -1.79 8.39 9.68
N VAL A 128 -0.70 8.37 10.46
CA VAL A 128 -0.48 9.29 11.57
C VAL A 128 0.75 10.18 11.32
N ASP A 129 0.79 11.35 11.94
CA ASP A 129 2.01 12.17 12.01
C ASP A 129 2.89 11.78 13.22
N ASP A 130 4.06 12.41 13.36
CA ASP A 130 5.02 12.14 14.44
C ASP A 130 4.46 12.39 15.85
N SER A 131 3.33 13.14 15.98
CA SER A 131 2.61 13.34 17.24
C SER A 131 1.56 12.28 17.52
N GLY A 132 1.38 11.29 16.61
CA GLY A 132 0.33 10.28 16.68
C GLY A 132 -1.05 10.77 16.22
N ARG A 133 -1.16 12.00 15.69
CA ARG A 133 -2.43 12.52 15.18
C ARG A 133 -2.78 11.88 13.84
N VAL A 134 -4.02 11.40 13.69
CA VAL A 134 -4.52 10.83 12.44
C VAL A 134 -4.57 11.91 11.35
N MET A 135 -3.85 11.64 10.26
CA MET A 135 -3.76 12.49 9.08
C MET A 135 -4.68 12.01 7.96
N ASP A 136 -4.84 10.69 7.81
CA ASP A 136 -5.72 10.05 6.82
C ASP A 136 -6.21 8.72 7.38
N TYR A 137 -7.49 8.44 7.20
CA TYR A 137 -8.10 7.15 7.52
C TYR A 137 -8.97 6.72 6.35
N ARG A 138 -8.80 5.49 5.91
CA ARG A 138 -9.54 4.91 4.79
C ARG A 138 -10.14 3.60 5.18
N ASP A 139 -11.45 3.60 5.29
CA ASP A 139 -12.30 2.44 5.42
C ASP A 139 -13.06 2.16 4.11
N PHE A 140 -13.63 0.99 4.01
CA PHE A 140 -14.31 0.54 2.79
C PHE A 140 -15.70 -0.04 3.10
N PRO A 141 -16.58 0.72 3.83
CA PRO A 141 -17.89 0.21 4.24
C PRO A 141 -18.85 0.03 3.06
N ASP A 142 -18.60 0.71 1.95
CA ASP A 142 -19.51 0.77 0.80
C ASP A 142 -19.11 -0.20 -0.33
N ILE A 143 -18.30 -1.25 -0.05
CA ILE A 143 -18.02 -2.28 -1.06
C ILE A 143 -19.32 -2.99 -1.41
N PRO A 144 -19.79 -2.91 -2.67
CA PRO A 144 -21.11 -3.40 -3.04
C PRO A 144 -21.18 -4.94 -3.13
N GLY A 145 -20.04 -5.61 -3.19
CA GLY A 145 -19.91 -7.05 -3.27
C GLY A 145 -18.48 -7.48 -3.55
N PHE A 146 -18.19 -8.75 -3.33
CA PHE A 146 -16.87 -9.32 -3.54
C PHE A 146 -16.75 -10.13 -4.85
N ASP A 147 -17.72 -10.00 -5.74
CA ASP A 147 -17.58 -10.49 -7.11
C ASP A 147 -16.61 -9.61 -7.91
N ARG A 148 -16.06 -10.18 -8.98
CA ARG A 148 -15.04 -9.55 -9.81
C ARG A 148 -15.44 -8.17 -10.34
N GLU A 149 -16.68 -8.01 -10.81
CA GLU A 149 -17.11 -6.76 -11.44
C GLU A 149 -17.39 -5.67 -10.41
N SER A 150 -17.96 -6.00 -9.26
CA SER A 150 -18.19 -5.11 -8.14
C SER A 150 -16.86 -4.58 -7.59
N LEU A 151 -15.89 -5.48 -7.32
CA LEU A 151 -14.56 -5.10 -6.86
C LEU A 151 -13.79 -4.28 -7.90
N PHE A 152 -13.88 -4.65 -9.19
CA PHE A 152 -13.26 -3.88 -10.27
C PHE A 152 -13.76 -2.43 -10.28
N LYS A 153 -15.07 -2.22 -10.30
CA LYS A 153 -15.64 -0.86 -10.31
C LYS A 153 -15.27 -0.09 -9.05
N TYR A 154 -15.40 -0.74 -7.89
CA TYR A 154 -15.06 -0.11 -6.63
C TYR A 154 -13.59 0.32 -6.59
N HIS A 155 -12.67 -0.57 -6.99
CA HIS A 155 -11.24 -0.27 -7.02
C HIS A 155 -10.89 0.86 -8.01
N MET A 156 -11.51 0.85 -9.21
CA MET A 156 -11.34 1.93 -10.19
C MET A 156 -11.74 3.30 -9.64
N LEU A 157 -12.78 3.36 -8.82
CA LEU A 157 -13.36 4.60 -8.30
C LEU A 157 -12.76 5.01 -6.94
N ARG A 158 -12.45 4.05 -6.06
CA ARG A 158 -12.13 4.30 -4.64
C ARG A 158 -10.72 3.92 -4.20
N HIS A 159 -10.00 3.10 -4.96
CA HIS A 159 -8.66 2.59 -4.64
C HIS A 159 -8.58 1.84 -3.31
N MET A 160 -8.84 0.54 -3.35
CA MET A 160 -8.56 -0.34 -2.23
C MET A 160 -7.04 -0.59 -2.16
N THR A 161 -6.31 0.34 -1.56
CA THR A 161 -4.85 0.34 -1.55
C THR A 161 -4.28 0.66 -0.18
N ALA A 162 -3.20 0.15 0.06
CA ALA A 162 -2.03 0.39 0.89
C ALA A 162 -1.37 -0.98 1.10
N THR A 163 -0.12 -1.11 0.72
CA THR A 163 0.61 -2.39 0.74
C THR A 163 0.61 -3.03 2.12
N THR A 164 0.75 -2.22 3.18
CA THR A 164 0.79 -2.67 4.58
C THR A 164 -0.51 -3.32 5.06
N THR A 165 -1.62 -3.10 4.36
CA THR A 165 -2.91 -3.70 4.72
C THR A 165 -3.12 -5.08 4.09
N PHE A 166 -2.29 -5.48 3.14
CA PHE A 166 -2.48 -6.71 2.35
C PHE A 166 -1.91 -7.95 3.04
N MET A 167 -2.65 -9.05 2.91
CA MET A 167 -2.16 -10.42 3.14
C MET A 167 -2.62 -11.31 2.00
N TYR A 168 -1.71 -12.16 1.50
CA TYR A 168 -1.97 -13.08 0.39
C TYR A 168 -1.66 -14.52 0.77
N ARG A 169 -2.38 -15.48 0.18
CA ARG A 169 -1.87 -16.84 0.05
C ARG A 169 -0.69 -16.82 -0.94
N ALA A 170 0.47 -17.37 -0.55
CA ALA A 170 1.71 -17.24 -1.33
C ALA A 170 1.55 -17.75 -2.77
N GLU A 171 0.91 -18.90 -2.95
CA GLU A 171 0.66 -19.48 -4.29
C GLU A 171 -0.24 -18.59 -5.15
N ALA A 172 -1.25 -17.96 -4.55
CA ALA A 172 -2.14 -17.06 -5.26
C ALA A 172 -1.39 -15.83 -5.78
N LEU A 173 -0.54 -15.22 -4.94
CA LEU A 173 0.29 -14.08 -5.36
C LEU A 173 1.28 -14.47 -6.47
N LYS A 174 1.92 -15.65 -6.36
CA LYS A 174 2.83 -16.17 -7.39
C LYS A 174 2.09 -16.44 -8.71
N ARG A 175 0.88 -16.99 -8.64
CA ARG A 175 0.04 -17.28 -9.82
C ARG A 175 -0.30 -16.02 -10.61
N ILE A 176 -0.52 -14.89 -9.94
CA ILE A 176 -0.78 -13.60 -10.59
C ILE A 176 0.49 -12.82 -10.94
N GLY A 177 1.69 -13.35 -10.65
CA GLY A 177 2.99 -12.79 -11.03
C GLY A 177 3.48 -11.65 -10.12
N GLY A 178 3.01 -11.55 -8.86
CA GLY A 178 3.54 -10.61 -7.87
C GLY A 178 3.34 -9.13 -8.21
N PHE A 179 4.23 -8.28 -7.70
CA PHE A 179 4.20 -6.85 -7.93
C PHE A 179 4.70 -6.49 -9.34
N GLN A 180 3.99 -5.61 -10.00
CA GLN A 180 4.41 -5.05 -11.29
C GLN A 180 5.31 -3.83 -11.06
N ARG A 181 6.37 -3.69 -11.85
CA ARG A 181 7.22 -2.50 -11.82
C ARG A 181 6.39 -1.25 -12.17
N ALA A 182 6.33 -0.30 -11.25
CA ALA A 182 5.62 0.96 -11.41
C ALA A 182 6.34 2.06 -10.64
N ALA A 183 6.37 3.27 -11.19
CA ALA A 183 6.99 4.42 -10.52
C ALA A 183 6.25 4.83 -9.24
N THR A 184 4.92 4.68 -9.23
CA THR A 184 4.05 4.89 -8.05
C THR A 184 2.77 4.06 -8.21
N GLY A 185 2.07 3.79 -7.11
CA GLY A 185 0.78 3.10 -7.14
C GLY A 185 0.89 1.60 -7.46
N GLN A 186 2.02 0.98 -7.15
CA GLN A 186 2.25 -0.45 -7.38
C GLN A 186 1.18 -1.34 -6.72
N GLU A 187 0.66 -0.91 -5.57
CA GLU A 187 -0.45 -1.53 -4.87
C GLU A 187 -1.77 -1.47 -5.67
N PHE A 188 -1.99 -0.40 -6.45
CA PHE A 188 -3.16 -0.31 -7.33
C PHE A 188 -3.10 -1.36 -8.44
N TYR A 189 -1.95 -1.50 -9.09
CA TYR A 189 -1.77 -2.49 -10.15
C TYR A 189 -1.87 -3.92 -9.59
N LEU A 190 -1.33 -4.17 -8.40
CA LEU A 190 -1.43 -5.47 -7.74
C LEU A 190 -2.88 -5.83 -7.44
N MET A 191 -3.64 -4.93 -6.81
CA MET A 191 -5.07 -5.14 -6.51
C MET A 191 -5.87 -5.34 -7.80
N MET A 192 -5.61 -4.57 -8.85
CA MET A 192 -6.26 -4.75 -10.14
C MET A 192 -6.00 -6.15 -10.71
N ARG A 193 -4.75 -6.62 -10.68
CA ARG A 193 -4.41 -7.99 -11.12
C ARG A 193 -5.08 -9.06 -10.27
N THR A 194 -5.13 -8.85 -8.96
CA THR A 194 -5.84 -9.73 -8.02
C THR A 194 -7.30 -9.91 -8.42
N ILE A 195 -7.98 -8.79 -8.71
CA ILE A 195 -9.37 -8.78 -9.15
C ILE A 195 -9.53 -9.43 -10.54
N GLU A 196 -8.68 -9.05 -11.50
CA GLU A 196 -8.78 -9.55 -12.88
C GLU A 196 -8.48 -11.06 -13.00
N HIS A 197 -7.66 -11.61 -12.11
CA HIS A 197 -7.43 -13.05 -12.02
C HIS A 197 -8.49 -13.79 -11.20
N GLY A 198 -9.48 -13.08 -10.66
CA GLY A 198 -10.60 -13.68 -9.92
C GLY A 198 -10.20 -14.33 -8.60
N LEU A 199 -9.18 -13.78 -7.89
CA LEU A 199 -8.84 -14.27 -6.57
C LEU A 199 -10.00 -14.04 -5.60
N ARG A 200 -10.18 -14.95 -4.64
CA ARG A 200 -11.14 -14.78 -3.54
C ARG A 200 -10.59 -13.76 -2.55
N ILE A 201 -11.21 -12.58 -2.56
CA ILE A 201 -10.79 -11.41 -1.78
C ILE A 201 -11.72 -11.22 -0.60
N GLY A 202 -11.17 -10.88 0.57
CA GLY A 202 -11.93 -10.47 1.74
C GLY A 202 -11.47 -9.13 2.28
N TYR A 203 -12.38 -8.41 2.90
CA TYR A 203 -12.11 -7.16 3.61
C TYR A 203 -12.27 -7.40 5.12
N LEU A 204 -11.26 -7.02 5.89
CA LEU A 204 -11.26 -7.02 7.33
C LEU A 204 -11.42 -5.59 7.85
N PRO A 205 -12.61 -5.19 8.29
CA PRO A 205 -12.83 -3.85 8.84
C PRO A 205 -11.99 -3.62 10.10
N GLY A 206 -11.48 -2.42 10.25
CA GLY A 206 -10.69 -2.01 11.41
C GLY A 206 -9.22 -1.78 11.10
N GLN A 207 -8.57 -1.11 12.05
CA GLN A 207 -7.16 -0.77 11.97
C GLN A 207 -6.30 -1.94 12.44
N TYR A 208 -5.35 -2.36 11.59
CA TYR A 208 -4.41 -3.43 11.87
C TYR A 208 -2.96 -3.05 11.54
N SER A 209 -2.76 -1.88 10.93
CA SER A 209 -1.44 -1.30 10.67
C SER A 209 -1.51 0.21 10.79
N THR A 210 -0.38 0.82 11.12
CA THR A 210 -0.22 2.27 11.21
C THR A 210 0.85 2.71 10.24
N ALA A 211 0.49 3.56 9.29
CA ALA A 211 1.44 4.24 8.43
C ALA A 211 1.87 5.58 9.06
N HIS A 212 3.14 5.91 8.91
CA HIS A 212 3.71 7.12 9.49
C HIS A 212 3.98 8.21 8.44
N TYR A 213 3.55 9.42 8.75
CA TYR A 213 3.83 10.58 7.93
C TYR A 213 5.22 11.14 8.27
N HIS A 214 6.11 11.18 7.28
CA HIS A 214 7.42 11.83 7.38
C HIS A 214 7.56 12.90 6.30
N ASP A 215 8.11 14.06 6.65
CA ASP A 215 8.30 15.16 5.68
C ASP A 215 9.40 14.87 4.65
N GLN A 216 10.33 13.96 4.95
CA GLN A 216 11.47 13.65 4.10
C GLN A 216 11.36 12.28 3.42
N GLY A 217 11.78 12.21 2.15
CA GLY A 217 12.03 10.93 1.46
C GLY A 217 10.81 10.19 0.91
N ARG A 218 9.65 10.84 0.74
CA ARG A 218 8.45 10.17 0.23
C ARG A 218 8.48 9.95 -1.28
N ILE A 219 8.27 8.71 -1.71
CA ILE A 219 8.00 8.35 -3.11
C ILE A 219 6.70 9.02 -3.61
N SER A 220 5.80 9.37 -2.68
CA SER A 220 4.50 10.00 -2.99
C SER A 220 4.58 11.51 -3.25
N SER A 221 5.78 12.10 -3.41
CA SER A 221 5.99 13.53 -3.66
C SER A 221 6.88 13.81 -4.87
N GLY A 222 6.83 15.06 -5.37
CA GLY A 222 7.69 15.54 -6.45
C GLY A 222 7.31 15.09 -7.86
N PRO A 223 8.20 15.33 -8.86
CA PRO A 223 7.93 15.06 -10.28
C PRO A 223 7.61 13.59 -10.60
N GLY A 224 8.20 12.65 -9.84
CA GLY A 224 7.92 11.22 -9.96
C GLY A 224 6.45 10.89 -9.70
N LYS A 225 5.82 11.59 -8.74
CA LYS A 225 4.39 11.38 -8.43
C LYS A 225 3.48 11.82 -9.57
N VAL A 226 3.75 12.96 -10.20
CA VAL A 226 2.99 13.44 -11.37
C VAL A 226 3.11 12.45 -12.52
N LYS A 227 4.32 11.99 -12.83
CA LYS A 227 4.56 10.97 -13.87
C LYS A 227 3.82 9.67 -13.58
N GLY A 228 3.91 9.20 -12.34
CA GLY A 228 3.22 7.97 -11.92
C GLY A 228 1.70 8.09 -11.96
N GLU A 229 1.14 9.23 -11.53
CA GLU A 229 -0.31 9.47 -11.58
C GLU A 229 -0.82 9.54 -13.03
N ASN A 230 -0.06 10.18 -13.93
CA ASN A 230 -0.41 10.18 -15.35
C ASN A 230 -0.37 8.77 -15.95
N ALA A 231 0.66 7.97 -15.64
CA ALA A 231 0.74 6.58 -16.08
C ALA A 231 -0.41 5.72 -15.54
N LEU A 232 -0.76 5.91 -14.26
CA LEU A 232 -1.90 5.24 -13.66
C LEU A 232 -3.23 5.64 -14.32
N TYR A 233 -3.38 6.92 -14.67
CA TYR A 233 -4.58 7.38 -15.36
C TYR A 233 -4.68 6.79 -16.76
N GLU A 234 -3.59 6.72 -17.54
CA GLU A 234 -3.57 6.05 -18.85
C GLU A 234 -3.91 4.55 -18.70
N TYR A 235 -3.35 3.88 -17.71
CA TYR A 235 -3.73 2.50 -17.40
C TYR A 235 -5.23 2.35 -17.10
N LYS A 236 -5.82 3.23 -16.29
CA LYS A 236 -7.27 3.23 -16.02
C LYS A 236 -8.10 3.48 -17.27
N LYS A 237 -7.62 4.32 -18.19
CA LYS A 237 -8.33 4.60 -19.45
C LYS A 237 -8.49 3.36 -20.32
N SER A 238 -7.56 2.40 -20.28
CA SER A 238 -7.68 1.15 -21.03
C SER A 238 -8.92 0.34 -20.62
N PHE A 239 -9.45 0.56 -19.40
CA PHE A 239 -10.66 -0.09 -18.88
C PHE A 239 -11.94 0.75 -19.01
N PHE A 240 -11.88 1.91 -19.65
CA PHE A 240 -13.06 2.78 -19.76
C PHE A 240 -14.24 2.14 -20.48
N HIS A 241 -13.99 1.17 -21.36
CA HIS A 241 -15.04 0.42 -22.01
C HIS A 241 -15.97 -0.34 -21.04
N ARG A 242 -15.50 -0.67 -19.82
CA ARG A 242 -16.26 -1.32 -18.74
C ARG A 242 -16.97 -0.34 -17.82
N LEU A 243 -16.76 0.95 -17.97
CA LEU A 243 -17.29 2.00 -17.10
C LEU A 243 -18.38 2.82 -17.80
N THR A 244 -19.39 3.23 -17.05
CA THR A 244 -20.40 4.18 -17.50
C THR A 244 -19.79 5.58 -17.75
N PRO A 245 -20.42 6.46 -18.53
CA PRO A 245 -19.95 7.83 -18.73
C PRO A 245 -19.76 8.61 -17.41
N LYS A 246 -20.62 8.36 -16.40
CA LYS A 246 -20.52 8.98 -15.07
C LYS A 246 -19.29 8.49 -14.32
N GLU A 247 -19.00 7.18 -14.33
CA GLU A 247 -17.84 6.58 -13.70
C GLU A 247 -16.53 7.05 -14.36
N ARG A 248 -16.47 7.09 -15.70
CA ARG A 248 -15.32 7.64 -16.45
C ARG A 248 -15.04 9.10 -16.07
N ARG A 249 -16.08 9.90 -15.94
CA ARG A 249 -15.97 11.29 -15.50
C ARG A 249 -15.43 11.37 -14.07
N PHE A 250 -15.90 10.51 -13.17
CA PHE A 250 -15.39 10.46 -11.79
C PHE A 250 -13.92 10.03 -11.73
N VAL A 251 -13.49 9.04 -12.51
CA VAL A 251 -12.06 8.66 -12.61
C VAL A 251 -11.21 9.82 -13.10
N ARG A 252 -11.68 10.57 -14.10
CA ARG A 252 -10.99 11.78 -14.61
C ARG A 252 -10.92 12.87 -13.54
N PHE A 253 -12.03 13.12 -12.84
CA PHE A 253 -12.08 14.04 -11.71
C PHE A 253 -11.04 13.69 -10.65
N ARG A 254 -10.99 12.43 -10.23
CA ARG A 254 -10.03 11.94 -9.23
C ARG A 254 -8.58 12.14 -9.67
N HIS A 255 -8.27 11.89 -10.93
CA HIS A 255 -6.95 12.15 -11.51
C HIS A 255 -6.53 13.62 -11.33
N TYR A 256 -7.38 14.56 -11.75
CA TYR A 256 -7.07 15.98 -11.60
C TYR A 256 -7.05 16.43 -10.13
N ALA A 257 -7.85 15.84 -9.25
CA ALA A 257 -7.81 16.11 -7.83
C ALA A 257 -6.45 15.73 -7.21
N VAL A 258 -5.91 14.55 -7.57
CA VAL A 258 -4.57 14.12 -7.14
C VAL A 258 -3.49 15.08 -7.66
N LEU A 259 -3.52 15.43 -8.95
CA LEU A 259 -2.56 16.39 -9.54
C LEU A 259 -2.65 17.77 -8.86
N THR A 260 -3.85 18.24 -8.55
CA THR A 260 -4.07 19.51 -7.85
C THR A 260 -3.39 19.48 -6.47
N MET A 261 -3.57 18.41 -5.70
CA MET A 261 -2.94 18.27 -4.39
C MET A 261 -1.41 18.17 -4.48
N VAL A 262 -0.88 17.48 -5.50
CA VAL A 262 0.58 17.39 -5.72
C VAL A 262 1.14 18.77 -6.08
N HIS A 263 0.51 19.49 -7.02
CA HIS A 263 0.97 20.82 -7.44
C HIS A 263 0.86 21.86 -6.32
N LEU A 264 -0.18 21.77 -5.48
CA LEU A 264 -0.34 22.63 -4.30
C LEU A 264 0.83 22.41 -3.32
N ARG A 265 1.14 21.16 -2.99
CA ARG A 265 2.23 20.81 -2.09
C ARG A 265 3.60 21.20 -2.66
N ASP A 266 3.81 20.98 -3.95
CA ASP A 266 5.05 21.32 -4.65
C ASP A 266 5.17 22.85 -4.93
N ARG A 267 4.20 23.65 -4.51
CA ARG A 267 4.13 25.12 -4.71
C ARG A 267 4.31 25.54 -6.17
N LYS A 268 3.68 24.80 -7.11
CA LYS A 268 3.73 25.06 -8.56
C LYS A 268 2.45 25.77 -9.02
N PRO A 269 2.41 27.13 -9.05
CA PRO A 269 1.15 27.88 -9.24
C PRO A 269 0.48 27.63 -10.58
N LEU A 270 1.19 27.64 -11.70
CA LEU A 270 0.61 27.42 -13.03
C LEU A 270 0.05 26.01 -13.22
N PRO A 271 0.80 24.90 -12.94
CA PRO A 271 0.26 23.55 -12.95
C PRO A 271 -0.92 23.36 -11.98
N LEU A 272 -0.87 24.01 -10.79
CA LEU A 272 -1.96 24.00 -9.82
C LEU A 272 -3.24 24.59 -10.40
N LEU A 273 -3.19 25.78 -10.98
CA LEU A 273 -4.35 26.42 -11.59
C LEU A 273 -4.91 25.58 -12.74
N CYS A 274 -4.06 25.00 -13.58
CA CYS A 274 -4.48 24.13 -14.67
C CYS A 274 -5.21 22.90 -14.16
N SER A 275 -4.60 22.14 -13.21
CA SER A 275 -5.22 20.91 -12.69
C SER A 275 -6.49 21.18 -11.88
N ALA A 276 -6.54 22.28 -11.10
CA ALA A 276 -7.73 22.68 -10.36
C ALA A 276 -8.89 23.08 -11.31
N SER A 277 -8.60 23.84 -12.38
CA SER A 277 -9.59 24.18 -13.38
C SER A 277 -10.13 22.93 -14.08
N MET A 278 -9.25 22.01 -14.48
CA MET A 278 -9.67 20.74 -15.11
C MET A 278 -10.48 19.87 -14.17
N MET A 279 -10.16 19.83 -12.88
CA MET A 279 -10.94 19.15 -11.84
C MET A 279 -12.37 19.71 -11.77
N CYS A 280 -12.50 21.03 -11.67
CA CYS A 280 -13.79 21.73 -11.59
C CYS A 280 -14.63 21.56 -12.86
N LEU A 281 -14.02 21.71 -14.04
CA LEU A 281 -14.69 21.54 -15.33
C LEU A 281 -15.12 20.09 -15.58
N THR A 282 -14.34 19.12 -15.09
CA THR A 282 -14.67 17.71 -15.28
C THR A 282 -15.93 17.32 -14.52
N SER A 283 -16.07 17.73 -13.26
CA SER A 283 -17.25 17.39 -12.46
C SER A 283 -17.44 18.33 -11.26
N PRO A 284 -18.15 19.48 -11.44
CA PRO A 284 -18.43 20.40 -10.32
C PRO A 284 -19.16 19.74 -9.15
N GLY A 285 -20.10 18.83 -9.46
CA GLY A 285 -20.85 18.09 -8.44
C GLY A 285 -19.98 17.14 -7.59
N ASP A 286 -18.94 16.54 -8.20
CA ASP A 286 -18.01 15.69 -7.45
C ASP A 286 -17.06 16.53 -6.60
N VAL A 287 -16.67 17.75 -7.03
CA VAL A 287 -15.89 18.68 -6.20
C VAL A 287 -16.63 18.96 -4.88
N LEU A 288 -17.90 19.29 -4.95
CA LEU A 288 -18.71 19.57 -3.77
C LEU A 288 -18.88 18.32 -2.89
N ARG A 289 -19.23 17.19 -3.49
CA ARG A 289 -19.50 15.93 -2.77
C ARG A 289 -18.25 15.40 -2.06
N GLU A 290 -17.13 15.32 -2.74
CA GLU A 290 -15.89 14.83 -2.17
C GLU A 290 -15.27 15.84 -1.19
N GLY A 291 -15.47 17.15 -1.42
CA GLY A 291 -15.13 18.19 -0.45
C GLY A 291 -15.88 18.06 0.87
N ILE A 292 -17.20 17.82 0.80
CA ILE A 292 -18.03 17.57 2.01
C ILE A 292 -17.57 16.26 2.70
N ARG A 293 -17.31 15.21 1.94
CA ARG A 293 -16.82 13.92 2.48
C ARG A 293 -15.48 14.09 3.22
N PHE A 294 -14.56 14.83 2.62
CA PHE A 294 -13.25 15.13 3.23
C PHE A 294 -13.38 15.89 4.55
N LEU A 295 -14.28 16.90 4.60
CA LEU A 295 -14.53 17.66 5.83
C LEU A 295 -15.17 16.79 6.91
N LYS A 296 -16.15 15.94 6.55
CA LYS A 296 -16.80 15.03 7.50
C LYS A 296 -15.83 13.98 8.05
N GLY A 297 -14.97 13.38 7.21
CA GLY A 297 -13.97 12.41 7.64
C GLY A 297 -12.98 13.00 8.65
N ARG A 298 -12.57 14.26 8.48
CA ARG A 298 -11.70 14.94 9.44
C ARG A 298 -12.37 15.22 10.81
N VAL A 299 -13.68 15.32 10.85
CA VAL A 299 -14.43 15.54 12.10
C VAL A 299 -14.64 14.22 12.85
N ALA A 300 -14.94 13.14 12.14
CA ALA A 300 -15.24 11.83 12.75
C ALA A 300 -14.01 11.16 13.44
N HIS A 301 -12.79 11.52 13.05
CA HIS A 301 -11.56 10.94 13.62
C HIS A 301 -10.79 11.91 14.54
N LYS A 302 -11.42 13.02 14.98
CA LYS A 302 -10.87 13.96 15.97
C LYS A 302 -11.36 13.69 17.41
N THR A 303 -12.24 12.73 17.57
CA THR A 303 -12.72 12.22 18.87
C THR A 303 -12.15 10.84 19.13
#